data_75b172542b35de9a2c5aeaa2f1131c0e
#
_entry.id   75b172542b35de9a2c5aeaa2f1131c0e
#
_cell.length_a   1.000
_cell.length_b   1.000
_cell.length_c   1.000
_cell.angle_alpha   90.00
_cell.angle_beta   90.00
_cell.angle_gamma   90.00
#
_symmetry.space_group_name_H-M   'P 1'
#
loop_
_entity.id
_entity.type
_entity.pdbx_description
1 polymer ?
#
loop_
_entity_poly.entity_id
_entity_poly.type
_entity_poly.pdbx_seq_one_letter_code
_entity_poly.pdbx_strand_id
1 'polypeptide(L)'
;MPQPPPPGARASPSTARNREPILAVLKTRLPASGMVLEIAAGAGEHAVHCAGALPGLQWRPTDPDPEALASIAAWRDHASLANLLPPLRLDAADPNHWPVERADVLININMIHISPWAAAEGLMTGAGRVLPAGGLLFLYGPYIEPAVETAPSNLDFDLSLKGRNSAWGLRQLDAVTALAAEHGLDLDERIAMPANNLALFFRKR
;
A
#
# COMPACT_ATOMS: atom_id res chain seq x y z
N MET A 1 -0.46 12.77 22.02
CA MET A 1 -0.34 11.31 22.03
C MET A 1 -1.30 10.75 20.98
N PRO A 2 -0.94 9.73 20.22
CA PRO A 2 -1.92 9.11 19.31
C PRO A 2 -3.09 8.59 20.14
N GLN A 3 -4.30 8.80 19.65
CA GLN A 3 -5.51 8.28 20.29
C GLN A 3 -5.46 6.72 20.27
N PRO A 4 -5.94 6.06 21.32
CA PRO A 4 -6.06 4.60 21.32
C PRO A 4 -7.02 4.17 20.21
N PRO A 5 -6.83 2.96 19.65
CA PRO A 5 -7.75 2.44 18.64
C PRO A 5 -9.16 2.28 19.24
N PRO A 6 -10.21 2.51 18.44
CA PRO A 6 -11.57 2.28 18.88
C PRO A 6 -11.82 0.78 19.16
N PRO A 7 -12.87 0.43 19.92
CA PRO A 7 -13.20 -0.97 20.18
C PRO A 7 -13.32 -1.78 18.89
N GLY A 8 -12.67 -2.94 18.84
CA GLY A 8 -12.63 -3.80 17.65
C GLY A 8 -11.58 -3.42 16.59
N ALA A 9 -10.94 -2.26 16.72
CA ALA A 9 -9.87 -1.87 15.82
C ALA A 9 -8.49 -2.26 16.36
N ARG A 10 -7.57 -2.57 15.45
CA ARG A 10 -6.15 -2.81 15.74
C ARG A 10 -5.34 -1.56 15.45
N ALA A 11 -4.20 -1.39 16.13
CA ALA A 11 -3.22 -0.35 15.85
C ALA A 11 -1.87 -0.96 15.50
N SER A 12 -1.12 -0.25 14.65
CA SER A 12 0.20 -0.66 14.22
C SER A 12 1.25 0.40 14.61
N PRO A 13 2.29 0.03 15.39
CA PRO A 13 3.37 0.95 15.71
C PRO A 13 4.11 1.49 14.47
N SER A 14 4.13 0.74 13.37
CA SER A 14 4.72 1.19 12.10
C SER A 14 3.90 2.30 11.48
N THR A 15 2.57 2.20 11.49
CA THR A 15 1.68 3.24 10.98
C THR A 15 1.86 4.56 11.74
N ALA A 16 1.97 4.51 13.06
CA ALA A 16 2.21 5.71 13.85
C ALA A 16 3.49 6.47 13.45
N ARG A 17 4.51 5.77 12.94
CA ARG A 17 5.78 6.37 12.51
C ARG A 17 5.78 6.89 11.07
N ASN A 18 5.05 6.22 10.17
CA ASN A 18 5.17 6.49 8.73
C ASN A 18 3.96 7.19 8.10
N ARG A 19 2.81 7.25 8.76
CA ARG A 19 1.58 7.82 8.18
C ARG A 19 1.73 9.29 7.76
N GLU A 20 2.40 10.13 8.56
CA GLU A 20 2.58 11.56 8.24
C GLU A 20 3.54 11.74 7.05
N PRO A 21 4.74 11.12 7.01
CA PRO A 21 5.60 11.16 5.82
C PRO A 21 4.91 10.64 4.54
N ILE A 22 4.17 9.52 4.64
CA ILE A 22 3.42 8.97 3.51
C ILE A 22 2.37 9.97 3.03
N LEU A 23 1.55 10.51 3.95
CA LEU A 23 0.52 11.48 3.60
C LEU A 23 1.12 12.74 2.94
N ALA A 24 2.25 13.24 3.45
CA ALA A 24 2.91 14.41 2.89
C ALA A 24 3.27 14.22 1.41
N VAL A 25 3.76 13.05 1.04
CA VAL A 25 4.10 12.69 -0.34
C VAL A 25 2.83 12.50 -1.17
N LEU A 26 1.84 11.78 -0.66
CA LEU A 26 0.57 11.54 -1.35
C LEU A 26 -0.17 12.84 -1.69
N LYS A 27 -0.21 13.81 -0.78
CA LYS A 27 -0.85 15.13 -1.00
C LYS A 27 -0.32 15.89 -2.23
N THR A 28 0.91 15.66 -2.60
CA THR A 28 1.54 16.37 -3.71
C THR A 28 1.47 15.62 -5.05
N ARG A 29 0.99 14.38 -5.05
CA ARG A 29 1.02 13.49 -6.22
C ARG A 29 -0.36 12.94 -6.61
N LEU A 30 -1.26 12.79 -5.64
CA LEU A 30 -2.59 12.26 -5.93
C LEU A 30 -3.47 13.31 -6.62
N PRO A 31 -4.41 12.89 -7.47
CA PRO A 31 -5.39 13.80 -8.08
C PRO A 31 -6.31 14.42 -7.00
N ALA A 32 -6.92 15.54 -7.32
CA ALA A 32 -7.83 16.23 -6.41
C ALA A 32 -9.12 15.43 -6.11
N SER A 33 -9.50 14.52 -7.01
CA SER A 33 -10.68 13.65 -6.87
C SER A 33 -10.46 12.33 -7.61
N GLY A 34 -11.23 11.32 -7.27
CA GLY A 34 -11.16 9.99 -7.88
C GLY A 34 -11.28 8.87 -6.84
N MET A 35 -11.13 7.63 -7.33
CA MET A 35 -11.18 6.41 -6.52
C MET A 35 -9.77 5.95 -6.17
N VAL A 36 -9.48 5.84 -4.88
CA VAL A 36 -8.28 5.19 -4.34
C VAL A 36 -8.63 3.79 -3.87
N LEU A 37 -7.91 2.80 -4.35
CA LEU A 37 -7.96 1.42 -3.89
C LEU A 37 -6.69 1.12 -3.09
N GLU A 38 -6.83 0.92 -1.77
CA GLU A 38 -5.71 0.53 -0.90
C GLU A 38 -5.67 -1.00 -0.78
N ILE A 39 -4.58 -1.59 -1.24
CA ILE A 39 -4.37 -3.05 -1.24
C ILE A 39 -3.66 -3.47 0.03
N ALA A 40 -4.22 -4.44 0.76
CA ALA A 40 -3.73 -4.94 2.04
C ALA A 40 -3.59 -3.81 3.08
N ALA A 41 -4.70 -3.17 3.41
CA ALA A 41 -4.77 -2.04 4.32
C ALA A 41 -4.49 -2.41 5.81
N GLY A 42 -4.42 -3.70 6.12
CA GLY A 42 -4.03 -4.22 7.44
C GLY A 42 -4.94 -3.73 8.56
N ALA A 43 -4.39 -2.97 9.51
CA ALA A 43 -5.17 -2.45 10.63
C ALA A 43 -6.20 -1.37 10.24
N GLY A 44 -6.03 -0.69 9.09
CA GLY A 44 -6.93 0.36 8.60
C GLY A 44 -6.55 1.79 8.99
N GLU A 45 -5.50 1.98 9.78
CA GLU A 45 -5.09 3.31 10.26
C GLU A 45 -4.63 4.24 9.12
N HIS A 46 -3.91 3.72 8.10
CA HIS A 46 -3.52 4.53 6.94
C HIS A 46 -4.76 4.98 6.16
N ALA A 47 -5.71 4.08 5.93
CA ALA A 47 -6.95 4.39 5.22
C ALA A 47 -7.70 5.56 5.87
N VAL A 48 -7.93 5.49 7.19
CA VAL A 48 -8.60 6.56 7.94
C VAL A 48 -7.81 7.86 7.89
N HIS A 49 -6.50 7.79 8.14
CA HIS A 49 -5.64 8.97 8.18
C HIS A 49 -5.61 9.69 6.83
N CYS A 50 -5.43 8.92 5.74
CA CYS A 50 -5.35 9.49 4.40
C CYS A 50 -6.72 9.98 3.90
N ALA A 51 -7.80 9.21 4.10
CA ALA A 51 -9.14 9.63 3.72
C ALA A 51 -9.56 10.93 4.41
N GLY A 52 -9.28 11.05 5.72
CA GLY A 52 -9.57 12.28 6.46
C GLY A 52 -8.83 13.52 5.97
N ALA A 53 -7.60 13.33 5.49
CA ALA A 53 -6.75 14.41 4.99
C ALA A 53 -6.97 14.75 3.50
N LEU A 54 -7.65 13.87 2.74
CA LEU A 54 -7.88 13.94 1.30
C LEU A 54 -9.38 13.78 0.96
N PRO A 55 -10.25 14.70 1.39
CA PRO A 55 -11.70 14.54 1.31
C PRO A 55 -12.25 14.48 -0.13
N GLY A 56 -11.50 14.90 -1.13
CA GLY A 56 -11.86 14.81 -2.55
C GLY A 56 -11.73 13.40 -3.13
N LEU A 57 -11.02 12.50 -2.45
CA LEU A 57 -10.80 11.13 -2.91
C LEU A 57 -11.73 10.16 -2.21
N GLN A 58 -12.38 9.27 -2.96
CA GLN A 58 -13.11 8.13 -2.42
C GLN A 58 -12.11 7.03 -2.08
N TRP A 59 -11.96 6.66 -0.80
CA TRP A 59 -10.96 5.72 -0.33
C TRP A 59 -11.58 4.36 -0.06
N ARG A 60 -11.14 3.33 -0.81
CA ARG A 60 -11.59 1.95 -0.66
C ARG A 60 -10.46 1.07 -0.13
N PRO A 61 -10.42 0.78 1.17
CA PRO A 61 -9.46 -0.16 1.74
C PRO A 61 -9.84 -1.60 1.42
N THR A 62 -8.83 -2.46 1.24
CA THR A 62 -9.03 -3.89 0.99
C THR A 62 -8.03 -4.72 1.79
N ASP A 63 -8.40 -5.96 2.12
CA ASP A 63 -7.51 -6.92 2.75
C ASP A 63 -8.06 -8.36 2.51
N PRO A 64 -7.22 -9.40 2.41
CA PRO A 64 -7.69 -10.79 2.34
C PRO A 64 -8.13 -11.34 3.71
N ASP A 65 -7.58 -10.79 4.81
CA ASP A 65 -7.83 -11.26 6.18
C ASP A 65 -9.14 -10.70 6.75
N PRO A 66 -10.09 -11.56 7.16
CA PRO A 66 -11.36 -11.10 7.76
C PRO A 66 -11.17 -10.31 9.06
N GLU A 67 -10.11 -10.58 9.84
CA GLU A 67 -9.83 -9.81 11.06
C GLU A 67 -9.32 -8.39 10.72
N ALA A 68 -8.54 -8.25 9.64
CA ALA A 68 -8.15 -6.94 9.12
C ALA A 68 -9.38 -6.17 8.63
N LEU A 69 -10.27 -6.80 7.88
CA LEU A 69 -11.52 -6.18 7.44
C LEU A 69 -12.39 -5.70 8.61
N ALA A 70 -12.50 -6.50 9.67
CA ALA A 70 -13.22 -6.09 10.88
C ALA A 70 -12.56 -4.87 11.55
N SER A 71 -11.24 -4.83 11.65
CA SER A 71 -10.49 -3.68 12.18
C SER A 71 -10.70 -2.42 11.33
N ILE A 72 -10.61 -2.53 10.01
CA ILE A 72 -10.85 -1.42 9.08
C ILE A 72 -12.28 -0.87 9.23
N ALA A 73 -13.27 -1.78 9.34
CA ALA A 73 -14.67 -1.39 9.56
C ALA A 73 -14.84 -0.62 10.87
N ALA A 74 -14.24 -1.08 11.97
CA ALA A 74 -14.28 -0.40 13.27
C ALA A 74 -13.64 1.00 13.21
N TRP A 75 -12.50 1.15 12.55
CA TRP A 75 -11.87 2.45 12.31
C TRP A 75 -12.76 3.37 11.48
N ARG A 76 -13.34 2.87 10.39
CA ARG A 76 -14.24 3.61 9.50
C ARG A 76 -15.46 4.12 10.25
N ASP A 77 -16.13 3.26 11.02
CA ASP A 77 -17.35 3.61 11.76
C ASP A 77 -17.06 4.65 12.85
N HIS A 78 -15.90 4.54 13.52
CA HIS A 78 -15.47 5.54 14.49
C HIS A 78 -15.15 6.89 13.83
N ALA A 79 -14.44 6.89 12.71
CA ALA A 79 -14.02 8.11 12.02
C ALA A 79 -15.18 8.83 11.33
N SER A 80 -16.24 8.12 10.94
CA SER A 80 -17.45 8.65 10.30
C SER A 80 -17.17 9.54 9.07
N LEU A 81 -16.13 9.16 8.29
CA LEU A 81 -15.72 9.89 7.07
C LEU A 81 -16.58 9.43 5.88
N ALA A 82 -17.27 10.37 5.23
CA ALA A 82 -18.15 10.06 4.09
C ALA A 82 -17.41 9.50 2.87
N ASN A 83 -16.13 9.83 2.72
CA ASN A 83 -15.28 9.39 1.63
C ASN A 83 -14.48 8.10 1.94
N LEU A 84 -14.57 7.55 3.15
CA LEU A 84 -13.99 6.27 3.49
C LEU A 84 -15.04 5.16 3.30
N LEU A 85 -14.88 4.41 2.24
CA LEU A 85 -15.84 3.39 1.81
C LEU A 85 -15.71 2.10 2.65
N PRO A 86 -16.75 1.26 2.75
CA PRO A 86 -16.65 -0.04 3.41
C PRO A 86 -15.49 -0.87 2.85
N PRO A 87 -14.74 -1.62 3.69
CA PRO A 87 -13.66 -2.46 3.19
C PRO A 87 -14.17 -3.59 2.31
N LEU A 88 -13.35 -4.03 1.36
CA LEU A 88 -13.63 -5.19 0.51
C LEU A 88 -12.60 -6.28 0.75
N ARG A 89 -13.04 -7.53 0.70
CA ARG A 89 -12.13 -8.66 0.66
C ARG A 89 -11.44 -8.71 -0.70
N LEU A 90 -10.10 -8.65 -0.70
CA LEU A 90 -9.29 -8.73 -1.90
C LEU A 90 -7.95 -9.37 -1.54
N ASP A 91 -7.60 -10.42 -2.28
CA ASP A 91 -6.27 -11.02 -2.24
C ASP A 91 -5.44 -10.48 -3.42
N ALA A 92 -4.31 -9.86 -3.12
CA ALA A 92 -3.41 -9.35 -4.13
C ALA A 92 -2.89 -10.48 -5.04
N ALA A 93 -2.68 -11.70 -4.51
CA ALA A 93 -2.20 -12.85 -5.27
C ALA A 93 -3.25 -13.46 -6.21
N ASP A 94 -4.51 -13.03 -6.14
CA ASP A 94 -5.60 -13.51 -7.01
C ASP A 94 -6.24 -12.36 -7.81
N PRO A 95 -5.50 -11.78 -8.77
CA PRO A 95 -5.95 -10.58 -9.50
C PRO A 95 -7.20 -10.79 -10.34
N ASN A 96 -7.52 -12.02 -10.71
CA ASN A 96 -8.70 -12.33 -11.53
C ASN A 96 -10.02 -12.19 -10.77
N HIS A 97 -9.98 -12.27 -9.43
CA HIS A 97 -11.16 -12.17 -8.56
C HIS A 97 -11.20 -10.86 -7.76
N TRP A 98 -10.49 -9.83 -8.17
CA TRP A 98 -10.62 -8.52 -7.54
C TRP A 98 -12.03 -7.96 -7.80
N PRO A 99 -12.78 -7.59 -6.74
CA PRO A 99 -14.17 -7.12 -6.84
C PRO A 99 -14.24 -5.64 -7.25
N VAL A 100 -13.26 -5.15 -8.00
CA VAL A 100 -13.13 -3.76 -8.46
C VAL A 100 -12.71 -3.76 -9.92
N GLU A 101 -13.47 -3.05 -10.75
CA GLU A 101 -13.20 -2.95 -12.18
C GLU A 101 -12.32 -1.75 -12.54
N ARG A 102 -12.39 -0.68 -11.73
CA ARG A 102 -11.66 0.57 -11.98
C ARG A 102 -11.26 1.26 -10.68
N ALA A 103 -10.06 1.80 -10.66
CA ALA A 103 -9.57 2.76 -9.68
C ALA A 103 -8.66 3.78 -10.39
N ASP A 104 -8.60 5.01 -9.89
CA ASP A 104 -7.71 6.04 -10.44
C ASP A 104 -6.32 5.98 -9.81
N VAL A 105 -6.27 5.47 -8.57
CA VAL A 105 -5.05 5.28 -7.79
C VAL A 105 -5.10 3.95 -7.06
N LEU A 106 -4.01 3.19 -7.12
CA LEU A 106 -3.75 2.07 -6.21
C LEU A 106 -2.68 2.46 -5.20
N ILE A 107 -2.88 2.05 -3.95
CA ILE A 107 -1.90 2.25 -2.88
C ILE A 107 -1.59 0.91 -2.23
N ASN A 108 -0.30 0.63 -2.06
CA ASN A 108 0.16 -0.49 -1.26
C ASN A 108 1.31 -0.07 -0.34
N ILE A 109 1.18 -0.38 0.94
CA ILE A 109 2.13 -0.03 1.99
C ILE A 109 2.67 -1.32 2.62
N ASN A 110 3.93 -1.63 2.36
CA ASN A 110 4.70 -2.77 2.89
C ASN A 110 4.25 -4.19 2.47
N MET A 111 3.07 -4.41 1.92
CA MET A 111 2.54 -5.76 1.67
C MET A 111 3.50 -6.62 0.84
N ILE A 112 4.10 -6.09 -0.22
CA ILE A 112 4.97 -6.88 -1.11
C ILE A 112 6.19 -7.47 -0.41
N HIS A 113 6.59 -6.92 0.76
CA HIS A 113 7.69 -7.44 1.59
C HIS A 113 7.21 -8.49 2.60
N ILE A 114 5.92 -8.41 2.99
CA ILE A 114 5.29 -9.24 4.03
C ILE A 114 4.32 -10.25 3.41
N SER A 115 4.60 -10.66 2.18
CA SER A 115 3.83 -11.62 1.41
C SER A 115 4.75 -12.43 0.49
N PRO A 116 4.34 -13.58 -0.03
CA PRO A 116 5.01 -14.26 -1.12
C PRO A 116 5.10 -13.37 -2.38
N TRP A 117 6.09 -13.63 -3.25
CA TRP A 117 6.28 -12.87 -4.50
C TRP A 117 5.04 -12.86 -5.40
N ALA A 118 4.26 -13.95 -5.39
CA ALA A 118 2.98 -14.04 -6.11
C ALA A 118 2.01 -12.87 -5.79
N ALA A 119 2.07 -12.30 -4.58
CA ALA A 119 1.26 -11.13 -4.25
C ALA A 119 1.74 -9.85 -4.96
N ALA A 120 3.05 -9.72 -5.23
CA ALA A 120 3.57 -8.63 -6.07
C ALA A 120 3.17 -8.82 -7.54
N GLU A 121 3.28 -10.05 -8.06
CA GLU A 121 2.86 -10.40 -9.43
C GLU A 121 1.35 -10.11 -9.63
N GLY A 122 0.53 -10.56 -8.69
CA GLY A 122 -0.91 -10.31 -8.74
C GLY A 122 -1.26 -8.82 -8.55
N LEU A 123 -0.54 -8.09 -7.70
CA LEU A 123 -0.70 -6.64 -7.55
C LEU A 123 -0.45 -5.91 -8.88
N MET A 124 0.65 -6.24 -9.59
CA MET A 124 0.97 -5.58 -10.88
C MET A 124 -0.03 -5.98 -11.97
N THR A 125 -0.44 -7.25 -12.02
CA THR A 125 -1.51 -7.73 -12.92
C THR A 125 -2.82 -6.97 -12.67
N GLY A 126 -3.25 -6.91 -11.42
CA GLY A 126 -4.47 -6.20 -11.02
C GLY A 126 -4.38 -4.71 -11.31
N ALA A 127 -3.26 -4.05 -10.98
CA ALA A 127 -3.03 -2.64 -11.28
C ALA A 127 -3.08 -2.35 -12.79
N GLY A 128 -2.42 -3.20 -13.59
CA GLY A 128 -2.48 -3.09 -15.06
C GLY A 128 -3.88 -3.19 -15.63
N ARG A 129 -4.80 -3.92 -14.97
CA ARG A 129 -6.19 -4.11 -15.38
C ARG A 129 -7.09 -2.97 -14.92
N VAL A 130 -6.99 -2.54 -13.65
CA VAL A 130 -8.00 -1.61 -13.07
C VAL A 130 -7.61 -0.14 -13.20
N LEU A 131 -6.33 0.18 -13.39
CA LEU A 131 -5.90 1.57 -13.60
C LEU A 131 -6.15 2.01 -15.04
N PRO A 132 -6.78 3.17 -15.26
CA PRO A 132 -6.85 3.79 -16.59
C PRO A 132 -5.46 4.28 -17.03
N ALA A 133 -5.31 4.62 -18.30
CA ALA A 133 -4.13 5.34 -18.78
C ALA A 133 -3.90 6.61 -17.96
N GLY A 134 -2.66 6.83 -17.50
CA GLY A 134 -2.30 7.92 -16.58
C GLY A 134 -2.62 7.65 -15.09
N GLY A 135 -3.32 6.55 -14.76
CA GLY A 135 -3.58 6.15 -13.38
C GLY A 135 -2.29 5.85 -12.61
N LEU A 136 -2.34 5.94 -11.29
CA LEU A 136 -1.17 5.85 -10.41
C LEU A 136 -1.19 4.56 -9.57
N LEU A 137 -0.03 3.90 -9.48
CA LEU A 137 0.26 2.92 -8.44
C LEU A 137 1.32 3.50 -7.51
N PHE A 138 1.00 3.57 -6.22
CA PHE A 138 1.92 3.96 -5.15
C PHE A 138 2.35 2.74 -4.36
N LEU A 139 3.66 2.54 -4.21
CA LEU A 139 4.26 1.53 -3.34
C LEU A 139 5.12 2.21 -2.28
N TYR A 140 5.03 1.74 -1.04
CA TYR A 140 5.87 2.20 0.05
C TYR A 140 6.49 1.01 0.79
N GLY A 141 7.76 1.11 1.09
CA GLY A 141 8.50 0.12 1.90
C GLY A 141 10.01 0.20 1.72
N PRO A 142 10.77 -0.69 2.37
CA PRO A 142 12.22 -0.80 2.21
C PRO A 142 12.56 -1.68 1.00
N TYR A 143 13.39 -1.18 0.13
CA TYR A 143 13.84 -1.91 -1.08
C TYR A 143 15.34 -2.12 -1.05
N ILE A 144 15.83 -3.13 -1.75
CA ILE A 144 17.24 -3.29 -2.09
C ILE A 144 17.45 -2.62 -3.44
N GLU A 145 18.32 -1.62 -3.47
CA GLU A 145 18.64 -0.88 -4.69
C GLU A 145 19.99 -1.33 -5.24
N PRO A 146 20.12 -1.56 -6.58
CA PRO A 146 21.42 -1.81 -7.19
C PRO A 146 22.38 -0.66 -6.91
N ALA A 147 23.65 -0.99 -6.63
CA ALA A 147 24.73 -0.04 -6.35
C ALA A 147 24.52 0.90 -5.14
N VAL A 148 23.52 0.66 -4.31
CA VAL A 148 23.32 1.35 -3.02
C VAL A 148 23.50 0.34 -1.89
N GLU A 149 24.36 0.65 -0.94
CA GLU A 149 24.52 -0.20 0.24
C GLU A 149 23.21 -0.24 1.04
N THR A 150 22.72 -1.47 1.26
CA THR A 150 21.49 -1.66 2.04
C THR A 150 21.75 -1.34 3.51
N ALA A 151 20.97 -0.42 4.07
CA ALA A 151 21.12 -0.02 5.47
C ALA A 151 21.03 -1.22 6.43
N PRO A 152 21.86 -1.29 7.48
CA PRO A 152 21.86 -2.41 8.44
C PRO A 152 20.46 -2.70 9.02
N SER A 153 19.67 -1.66 9.33
CA SER A 153 18.29 -1.82 9.81
C SER A 153 17.37 -2.52 8.82
N ASN A 154 17.60 -2.35 7.51
CA ASN A 154 16.84 -3.03 6.47
C ASN A 154 17.27 -4.49 6.32
N LEU A 155 18.57 -4.78 6.50
CA LEU A 155 19.07 -6.16 6.53
C LEU A 155 18.50 -6.93 7.72
N ASP A 156 18.48 -6.32 8.93
CA ASP A 156 17.87 -6.91 10.12
C ASP A 156 16.36 -7.15 9.91
N PHE A 157 15.68 -6.21 9.26
CA PHE A 157 14.26 -6.37 8.93
C PHE A 157 14.03 -7.52 7.94
N ASP A 158 14.85 -7.65 6.90
CA ASP A 158 14.82 -8.74 5.94
C ASP A 158 14.99 -10.11 6.63
N LEU A 159 15.99 -10.22 7.51
CA LEU A 159 16.21 -11.43 8.31
C LEU A 159 15.00 -11.74 9.19
N SER A 160 14.43 -10.75 9.86
CA SER A 160 13.23 -10.91 10.68
C SER A 160 12.03 -11.38 9.86
N LEU A 161 11.83 -10.86 8.65
CA LEU A 161 10.77 -11.28 7.74
C LEU A 161 10.95 -12.73 7.32
N LYS A 162 12.14 -13.11 6.85
CA LYS A 162 12.48 -14.46 6.41
C LYS A 162 12.40 -15.48 7.55
N GLY A 163 12.71 -15.07 8.78
CA GLY A 163 12.55 -15.90 9.98
C GLY A 163 11.08 -16.21 10.31
N ARG A 164 10.14 -15.32 9.95
CA ARG A 164 8.70 -15.55 10.12
C ARG A 164 8.09 -16.36 8.97
N ASN A 165 8.53 -16.10 7.75
CA ASN A 165 8.13 -16.81 6.55
C ASN A 165 9.24 -16.68 5.49
N SER A 166 9.79 -17.79 5.03
CA SER A 166 10.89 -17.80 4.06
C SER A 166 10.54 -17.20 2.68
N ALA A 167 9.25 -17.06 2.37
CA ALA A 167 8.78 -16.40 1.14
C ALA A 167 8.70 -14.88 1.26
N TRP A 168 8.87 -14.33 2.47
CA TRP A 168 8.86 -12.89 2.74
C TRP A 168 10.28 -12.33 2.66
N GLY A 169 10.39 -11.01 2.55
CA GLY A 169 11.67 -10.30 2.56
C GLY A 169 11.65 -9.04 1.70
N LEU A 170 12.73 -8.29 1.78
CA LEU A 170 12.92 -7.10 0.96
C LEU A 170 12.99 -7.50 -0.52
N ARG A 171 12.44 -6.63 -1.36
CA ARG A 171 12.43 -6.85 -2.80
C ARG A 171 13.50 -5.99 -3.47
N GLN A 172 14.12 -6.53 -4.50
CA GLN A 172 15.01 -5.77 -5.38
C GLN A 172 14.18 -4.75 -6.14
N LEU A 173 14.59 -3.49 -6.14
CA LEU A 173 13.86 -2.41 -6.82
C LEU A 173 13.75 -2.64 -8.32
N ASP A 174 14.83 -3.10 -8.94
CA ASP A 174 14.86 -3.42 -10.37
C ASP A 174 13.90 -4.56 -10.75
N ALA A 175 13.81 -5.62 -9.92
CA ALA A 175 12.84 -6.70 -10.13
C ALA A 175 11.39 -6.20 -10.04
N VAL A 176 11.09 -5.34 -9.07
CA VAL A 176 9.74 -4.73 -8.94
C VAL A 176 9.43 -3.82 -10.11
N THR A 177 10.40 -3.02 -10.56
CA THR A 177 10.24 -2.11 -11.70
C THR A 177 10.06 -2.88 -13.02
N ALA A 178 10.83 -3.94 -13.22
CA ALA A 178 10.69 -4.79 -14.40
C ALA A 178 9.31 -5.46 -14.45
N LEU A 179 8.87 -6.04 -13.32
CA LEU A 179 7.54 -6.64 -13.21
C LEU A 179 6.43 -5.61 -13.48
N ALA A 180 6.54 -4.40 -12.95
CA ALA A 180 5.57 -3.33 -13.20
C ALA A 180 5.49 -2.97 -14.70
N ALA A 181 6.65 -2.88 -15.38
CA ALA A 181 6.72 -2.56 -16.80
C ALA A 181 6.05 -3.61 -17.69
N GLU A 182 6.11 -4.91 -17.33
CA GLU A 182 5.41 -6.00 -18.02
C GLU A 182 3.88 -5.80 -18.01
N HIS A 183 3.35 -5.11 -16.98
CA HIS A 183 1.92 -4.79 -16.85
C HIS A 183 1.56 -3.36 -17.28
N GLY A 184 2.47 -2.68 -17.99
CA GLY A 184 2.24 -1.34 -18.53
C GLY A 184 2.30 -0.24 -17.46
N LEU A 185 3.08 -0.43 -16.41
CA LEU A 185 3.30 0.52 -15.32
C LEU A 185 4.76 0.97 -15.33
N ASP A 186 5.01 2.20 -15.70
CA ASP A 186 6.36 2.78 -15.74
C ASP A 186 6.66 3.49 -14.43
N LEU A 187 7.87 3.30 -13.88
CA LEU A 187 8.33 4.03 -12.70
C LEU A 187 8.47 5.53 -13.07
N ASP A 188 7.60 6.35 -12.51
CA ASP A 188 7.52 7.80 -12.73
C ASP A 188 8.42 8.54 -11.73
N GLU A 189 8.41 8.12 -10.46
CA GLU A 189 9.18 8.76 -9.41
C GLU A 189 9.60 7.80 -8.30
N ARG A 190 10.83 7.99 -7.80
CA ARG A 190 11.39 7.32 -6.62
C ARG A 190 11.79 8.37 -5.59
N ILE A 191 11.19 8.35 -4.40
CA ILE A 191 11.43 9.29 -3.31
C ILE A 191 12.02 8.55 -2.11
N ALA A 192 13.14 9.07 -1.57
CA ALA A 192 13.67 8.58 -0.31
C ALA A 192 12.77 9.00 0.86
N MET A 193 12.46 8.05 1.73
CA MET A 193 11.57 8.24 2.87
C MET A 193 12.31 7.96 4.18
N PRO A 194 11.80 8.45 5.32
CA PRO A 194 12.39 8.15 6.62
C PRO A 194 12.57 6.66 6.90
N ALA A 195 13.53 6.33 7.73
CA ALA A 195 13.88 4.96 8.14
C ALA A 195 14.23 4.05 6.93
N ASN A 196 14.96 4.58 5.96
CA ASN A 196 15.47 3.87 4.79
C ASN A 196 14.37 3.17 3.95
N ASN A 197 13.18 3.76 3.93
CA ASN A 197 12.10 3.35 3.03
C ASN A 197 12.14 4.16 1.74
N LEU A 198 11.40 3.67 0.74
CA LEU A 198 11.13 4.37 -0.50
C LEU A 198 9.63 4.54 -0.70
N ALA A 199 9.25 5.67 -1.33
CA ALA A 199 7.97 5.85 -1.97
C ALA A 199 8.19 5.78 -3.49
N LEU A 200 7.49 4.88 -4.14
CA LEU A 200 7.59 4.64 -5.57
C LEU A 200 6.25 4.97 -6.21
N PHE A 201 6.27 5.81 -7.23
CA PHE A 201 5.11 6.10 -8.05
C PHE A 201 5.30 5.49 -9.42
N PHE A 202 4.34 4.68 -9.82
CA PHE A 202 4.26 4.13 -11.17
C PHE A 202 3.05 4.72 -11.87
N ARG A 203 3.21 4.99 -13.15
CA ARG A 203 2.14 5.52 -14.01
C ARG A 203 1.73 4.49 -15.05
N LYS A 204 0.42 4.28 -15.18
CA LYS A 204 -0.14 3.41 -16.22
C LYS A 204 0.03 4.07 -17.60
N ARG A 205 0.61 3.33 -18.55
CA ARG A 205 0.70 3.71 -19.98
C ARG A 205 -0.66 3.85 -20.63
#